data_50b6cead518435d88a38e38a00963402
#
_entry.id   50b6cead518435d88a38e38a00963402
#
_cell.length_a   1.000
_cell.length_b   1.000
_cell.length_c   1.000
_cell.angle_alpha   90.00
_cell.angle_beta   90.00
_cell.angle_gamma   90.00
#
_symmetry.space_group_name_H-M   'P 1'
#
loop_
_entity.id
_entity.type
_entity.pdbx_description
1 polymer ?
#
loop_
_entity_poly.entity_id
_entity_poly.type
_entity_poly.pdbx_seq_one_letter_code
_entity_poly.pdbx_strand_id
1 'polypeptide(L)' 'MRVKDVMTKQPFYLDADVSIQEVSQTMRDKNLGFVPLSKDNRVIGVITDRDIALRVVADSKDPHA' A
#
# COMPACT_ATOMS: atom_id res chain seq x y z
N MET A 1 16.53 5.73 22.68
CA MET A 1 15.78 6.04 21.44
C MET A 1 14.53 5.19 21.40
N ARG A 2 13.39 5.78 21.12
CA ARG A 2 12.10 5.07 21.01
C ARG A 2 11.70 4.95 19.56
N VAL A 3 10.82 4.00 19.23
CA VAL A 3 10.33 3.83 17.86
C VAL A 3 9.74 5.13 17.31
N LYS A 4 9.03 5.91 18.14
CA LYS A 4 8.45 7.19 17.72
C LYS A 4 9.51 8.20 17.26
N ASP A 5 10.76 8.06 17.68
CA ASP A 5 11.83 8.98 17.32
C ASP A 5 12.38 8.73 15.91
N VAL A 6 12.11 7.55 15.34
CA VAL A 6 12.59 7.16 14.02
C VAL A 6 11.48 6.88 13.02
N MET A 7 10.23 6.85 13.45
CA MET A 7 9.10 6.60 12.56
C MET A 7 8.74 7.85 11.75
N THR A 8 8.07 7.64 10.63
CA THR A 8 7.53 8.73 9.82
C THR A 8 6.39 9.40 10.58
N LYS A 9 6.49 10.72 10.79
CA LYS A 9 5.52 11.47 11.58
C LYS A 9 4.17 11.69 10.88
N GLN A 10 4.17 11.63 9.55
CA GLN A 10 2.95 11.77 8.76
C GLN A 10 2.75 10.47 8.00
N PRO A 11 2.03 9.50 8.57
CA PRO A 11 1.82 8.23 7.91
C PRO A 11 1.05 8.45 6.62
N PHE A 12 1.59 7.93 5.52
CA PHE A 12 0.91 7.91 4.24
C PHE A 12 0.08 6.64 4.16
N TYR A 13 -1.18 6.78 3.74
CA TYR A 13 -2.04 5.63 3.53
C TYR A 13 -3.02 5.93 2.40
N LEU A 14 -3.54 4.88 1.79
CA LEU A 14 -4.56 4.96 0.76
C LEU A 14 -5.84 4.28 1.24
N ASP A 15 -6.97 4.67 0.66
CA ASP A 15 -8.24 4.01 0.90
C ASP A 15 -8.19 2.59 0.34
N ALA A 16 -8.75 1.61 1.08
CA ALA A 16 -8.71 0.21 0.69
C ALA A 16 -9.52 -0.09 -0.59
N ASP A 17 -10.36 0.83 -1.03
CA ASP A 17 -11.16 0.66 -2.23
C ASP A 17 -10.46 1.17 -3.51
N VAL A 18 -9.25 1.72 -3.41
CA VAL A 18 -8.49 2.11 -4.60
C VAL A 18 -8.04 0.88 -5.38
N SER A 19 -7.79 1.03 -6.68
CA SER A 19 -7.32 -0.07 -7.51
C SER A 19 -5.87 -0.43 -7.21
N ILE A 20 -5.48 -1.66 -7.55
CA ILE A 20 -4.09 -2.10 -7.45
C ILE A 20 -3.18 -1.26 -8.34
N GLN A 21 -3.68 -0.83 -9.51
CA GLN A 21 -2.90 0.04 -10.38
C GLN A 21 -2.56 1.35 -9.67
N GLU A 22 -3.52 1.96 -8.98
CA GLU A 22 -3.30 3.21 -8.26
C GLU A 22 -2.30 3.02 -7.13
N VAL A 23 -2.41 1.91 -6.38
CA VAL A 23 -1.44 1.57 -5.34
C VAL A 23 -0.04 1.41 -5.94
N SER A 24 0.08 0.70 -7.06
CA SER A 24 1.36 0.46 -7.71
C SER A 24 1.99 1.75 -8.21
N GLN A 25 1.20 2.66 -8.78
CA GLN A 25 1.67 3.97 -9.22
C GLN A 25 2.18 4.79 -8.03
N THR A 26 1.49 4.73 -6.91
CA THR A 26 1.89 5.41 -5.68
C THR A 26 3.22 4.87 -5.16
N MET A 27 3.39 3.54 -5.17
CA MET A 27 4.65 2.91 -4.76
C MET A 27 5.80 3.37 -5.65
N ARG A 28 5.58 3.45 -6.96
CA ARG A 28 6.59 3.92 -7.91
C ARG A 28 6.94 5.38 -7.65
N ASP A 29 5.93 6.24 -7.56
CA ASP A 29 6.14 7.69 -7.49
C ASP A 29 6.76 8.11 -6.16
N LYS A 30 6.48 7.38 -5.09
CA LYS A 30 7.00 7.67 -3.75
C LYS A 30 8.14 6.74 -3.33
N ASN A 31 8.52 5.81 -4.20
CA ASN A 31 9.57 4.82 -3.95
C ASN A 31 9.30 4.01 -2.66
N LEU A 32 8.11 3.44 -2.57
CA LEU A 32 7.68 2.67 -1.40
C LEU A 32 7.56 1.20 -1.76
N GLY A 33 7.95 0.32 -0.81
CA GLY A 33 7.75 -1.13 -0.93
C GLY A 33 6.46 -1.60 -0.30
N PHE A 34 5.77 -0.74 0.43
CA PHE A 34 4.49 -1.07 1.06
C PHE A 34 3.65 0.19 1.19
N VAL A 35 2.34 -0.01 1.29
CA VAL A 35 1.39 1.08 1.52
C VAL A 35 0.35 0.61 2.54
N PRO A 36 0.19 1.34 3.65
CA PRO A 36 -0.93 1.09 4.56
C PRO A 36 -2.25 1.44 3.90
N LEU A 37 -3.27 0.64 4.15
CA LEU A 37 -4.61 0.82 3.61
C LEU A 37 -5.57 1.17 4.73
N SER A 38 -6.48 2.10 4.46
CA SER A 38 -7.45 2.55 5.44
C SER A 38 -8.87 2.33 4.95
N LYS A 39 -9.78 2.23 5.90
CA LYS A 39 -11.22 2.25 5.67
C LYS A 39 -11.88 2.87 6.88
N ASP A 40 -12.82 3.80 6.64
CA ASP A 40 -13.55 4.49 7.71
C ASP A 40 -12.59 5.13 8.74
N ASN A 41 -11.52 5.78 8.23
CA ASN A 41 -10.50 6.47 9.04
C ASN A 41 -9.67 5.54 9.93
N ARG A 42 -9.62 4.24 9.61
CA ARG A 42 -8.83 3.26 10.33
C ARG A 42 -7.89 2.54 9.37
N VAL A 43 -6.64 2.33 9.78
CA VAL A 43 -5.73 1.47 9.03
C VAL A 43 -6.17 0.03 9.25
N ILE A 44 -6.54 -0.66 8.16
CA ILE A 44 -7.04 -2.04 8.23
C ILE A 44 -6.02 -3.06 7.76
N GLY A 45 -4.94 -2.62 7.14
CA GLY A 45 -3.91 -3.55 6.67
C GLY A 45 -2.82 -2.83 5.92
N VAL A 46 -1.93 -3.62 5.36
CA VAL A 46 -0.80 -3.13 4.56
C VAL A 46 -0.70 -4.00 3.32
N ILE A 47 -0.47 -3.38 2.17
CA ILE A 47 -0.15 -4.10 0.94
C ILE A 47 1.31 -3.85 0.58
N THR A 48 2.00 -4.89 0.11
CA THR A 48 3.40 -4.82 -0.28
C THR A 48 3.55 -5.06 -1.78
N ASP A 49 4.69 -4.67 -2.33
CA ASP A 49 5.04 -4.96 -3.72
C ASP A 49 5.07 -6.48 -3.98
N ARG A 50 5.47 -7.25 -2.98
CA ARG A 50 5.42 -8.72 -3.06
C ARG A 50 3.99 -9.23 -3.18
N ASP A 51 3.04 -8.69 -2.40
CA ASP A 51 1.63 -9.05 -2.51
C ASP A 51 1.11 -8.83 -3.92
N ILE A 52 1.46 -7.69 -4.53
CA ILE A 52 1.04 -7.36 -5.88
C ILE A 52 1.63 -8.37 -6.88
N ALA A 53 2.92 -8.65 -6.77
CA ALA A 53 3.58 -9.57 -7.69
C ALA A 53 3.01 -10.99 -7.59
N LEU A 54 2.78 -11.49 -6.37
CA LEU A 54 2.38 -12.89 -6.16
C LEU A 54 0.88 -13.11 -6.28
N ARG A 55 0.06 -12.12 -5.87
CA ARG A 55 -1.39 -12.32 -5.79
C ARG A 55 -2.17 -11.66 -6.90
N VAL A 56 -1.57 -10.72 -7.61
CA VAL A 56 -2.21 -10.04 -8.72
C VAL A 56 -1.59 -10.46 -10.04
N VAL A 57 -0.29 -10.22 -10.20
CA VAL A 57 0.38 -10.49 -11.48
C VAL A 57 0.49 -11.99 -11.73
N ALA A 58 1.00 -12.76 -10.75
CA ALA A 58 1.17 -14.22 -10.90
C ALA A 58 -0.17 -14.93 -11.08
N ASP A 59 -1.24 -14.45 -10.44
CA ASP A 59 -2.57 -15.04 -10.55
C ASP A 59 -3.38 -14.45 -11.70
N SER A 60 -2.80 -13.59 -12.52
CA SER A 60 -3.44 -12.95 -13.68
C SER A 60 -4.71 -12.18 -13.33
N LYS A 61 -4.74 -11.58 -12.15
CA LYS A 61 -5.87 -10.74 -11.73
C LYS A 61 -5.80 -9.37 -12.37
N ASP A 62 -6.97 -8.74 -12.53
CA ASP A 62 -7.06 -7.42 -13.14
C ASP A 62 -6.65 -6.34 -12.13
N PRO A 63 -5.54 -5.60 -12.38
CA PRO A 63 -5.12 -4.53 -11.47
C PRO A 63 -6.03 -3.31 -11.48
N HIS A 64 -6.95 -3.21 -12.42
CA HIS A 64 -7.91 -2.11 -12.53
C HIS A 64 -9.22 -2.38 -11.78
N ALA A 65 -9.39 -3.60 -11.33
CA ALA A 65 -10.62 -3.97 -10.63
C ALA A 65 -10.65 -3.42 -9.20
#